data_db9caf0ae0546bf479a1eecd16dc6f2a
#
_entry.id   db9caf0ae0546bf479a1eecd16dc6f2a
#
_cell.length_a   1.000
_cell.length_b   1.000
_cell.length_c   1.000
_cell.angle_alpha   90.00
_cell.angle_beta   90.00
_cell.angle_gamma   90.00
#
_symmetry.space_group_name_H-M   'P 1'
#
loop_
_entity.id
_entity.type
_entity.pdbx_description
1 polymer ?
#
loop_
_entity_poly.entity_id
_entity_poly.type
_entity_poly.pdbx_seq_one_letter_code
_entity_poly.pdbx_strand_id
1 'polypeptide(L)'
;FIHIGRTGIGAKIHEWVVAFMLFAITVALICSFLLYTNSPQLPYIDPQEVTSFSLLNFANSLVWISLSYSGFNSAAYVAGEVSNAKVVVPRGMILGTLLTIFICVALNAVIVYSDAPTNLSGQAEIAAIAAESLGGQTARRLVEIMIAVSLLTSITAMAMAGPRVYAKMAEDGALPKLFRAKLNNPPRASIILQVVISIALIMVADLRELLSYLGITLSLCLALAVSSLFIRHWRNAEIPTSKWYPIAPFIFVVSTVVFALLSAINDIRQVYALIPTIGIGVVAYLIAKPKIKINRTGTI
;
A
#
# COMPACT_ATOMS: atom_id res chain seq x y z
N PHE A 1 13.60 -17.20 -5.60
CA PHE A 1 14.66 -17.61 -6.52
C PHE A 1 15.13 -16.45 -7.39
N ILE A 2 14.25 -15.61 -7.93
CA ILE A 2 14.59 -14.49 -8.86
C ILE A 2 15.51 -13.44 -8.20
N HIS A 3 15.45 -13.28 -6.88
CA HIS A 3 16.18 -12.25 -6.12
C HIS A 3 17.43 -12.77 -5.37
N ILE A 4 17.74 -14.07 -5.46
CA ILE A 4 18.95 -14.65 -4.87
C ILE A 4 20.15 -14.50 -5.82
N GLY A 5 19.88 -14.30 -7.12
CA GLY A 5 20.91 -14.02 -8.14
C GLY A 5 21.09 -12.52 -8.37
N ARG A 6 22.22 -12.12 -8.92
CA ARG A 6 22.66 -10.74 -9.27
C ARG A 6 21.51 -9.72 -9.36
N THR A 7 21.51 -8.75 -8.46
CA THR A 7 20.47 -7.73 -8.23
C THR A 7 20.00 -6.97 -9.48
N GLY A 8 20.75 -6.96 -10.58
CA GLY A 8 20.39 -6.27 -11.82
C GLY A 8 19.37 -6.98 -12.71
N ILE A 9 19.35 -8.33 -12.75
CA ILE A 9 18.44 -9.08 -13.64
C ILE A 9 17.03 -9.10 -13.06
N GLY A 10 16.90 -9.35 -11.75
CA GLY A 10 15.61 -9.35 -11.07
C GLY A 10 14.89 -7.99 -11.14
N ALA A 11 15.63 -6.89 -11.01
CA ALA A 11 15.09 -5.54 -11.15
C ALA A 11 14.57 -5.29 -12.57
N LYS A 12 15.34 -5.63 -13.60
CA LYS A 12 14.91 -5.47 -15.01
C LYS A 12 13.67 -6.30 -15.35
N ILE A 13 13.61 -7.55 -14.89
CA ILE A 13 12.41 -8.39 -15.08
C ILE A 13 11.20 -7.73 -14.43
N HIS A 14 11.35 -7.21 -13.21
CA HIS A 14 10.28 -6.53 -12.51
C HIS A 14 9.82 -5.27 -13.26
N GLU A 15 10.75 -4.44 -13.75
CA GLU A 15 10.44 -3.25 -14.57
C GLU A 15 9.62 -3.62 -15.82
N TRP A 16 10.03 -4.65 -16.55
CA TRP A 16 9.31 -5.10 -17.74
C TRP A 16 7.91 -5.65 -17.41
N VAL A 17 7.77 -6.39 -16.32
CA VAL A 17 6.47 -6.90 -15.88
C VAL A 17 5.55 -5.76 -15.47
N VAL A 18 6.05 -4.77 -14.72
CA VAL A 18 5.27 -3.59 -14.35
C VAL A 18 4.87 -2.77 -15.59
N ALA A 19 5.80 -2.53 -16.53
CA ALA A 19 5.49 -1.83 -17.77
C ALA A 19 4.43 -2.56 -18.60
N PHE A 20 4.53 -3.89 -18.71
CA PHE A 20 3.54 -4.71 -19.38
C PHE A 20 2.16 -4.63 -18.69
N MET A 21 2.12 -4.67 -17.35
CA MET A 21 0.88 -4.54 -16.59
C MET A 21 0.22 -3.17 -16.79
N LEU A 22 0.99 -2.09 -16.74
CA LEU A 22 0.47 -0.74 -17.01
C LEU A 22 -0.09 -0.63 -18.43
N PHE A 23 0.60 -1.20 -19.42
CA PHE A 23 0.12 -1.27 -20.79
C PHE A 23 -1.18 -2.07 -20.88
N ALA A 24 -1.24 -3.26 -20.29
CA ALA A 24 -2.43 -4.12 -20.30
C ALA A 24 -3.63 -3.44 -19.63
N ILE A 25 -3.44 -2.77 -18.48
CA ILE A 25 -4.50 -1.99 -17.82
C ILE A 25 -4.97 -0.85 -18.71
N THR A 26 -4.05 -0.14 -19.36
CA THR A 26 -4.40 0.97 -20.26
C THR A 26 -5.22 0.48 -21.45
N VAL A 27 -4.82 -0.63 -22.06
CA VAL A 27 -5.57 -1.27 -23.13
C VAL A 27 -6.96 -1.72 -22.67
N ALA A 28 -7.04 -2.35 -21.49
CA ALA A 28 -8.32 -2.78 -20.92
C ALA A 28 -9.27 -1.58 -20.69
N LEU A 29 -8.76 -0.46 -20.17
CA LEU A 29 -9.53 0.76 -19.97
C LEU A 29 -10.04 1.35 -21.30
N ILE A 30 -9.19 1.40 -22.32
CA ILE A 30 -9.59 1.88 -23.67
C ILE A 30 -10.65 0.96 -24.27
N CYS A 31 -10.46 -0.36 -24.22
CA CYS A 31 -11.43 -1.32 -24.70
C CYS A 31 -12.77 -1.20 -23.97
N SER A 32 -12.77 -1.08 -22.65
CA SER A 32 -13.97 -0.88 -21.83
C SER A 32 -14.71 0.39 -22.22
N PHE A 33 -13.98 1.49 -22.45
CA PHE A 33 -14.57 2.75 -22.90
C PHE A 33 -15.20 2.63 -24.28
N LEU A 34 -14.53 1.97 -25.23
CA LEU A 34 -15.04 1.73 -26.58
C LEU A 34 -16.28 0.81 -26.57
N LEU A 35 -16.29 -0.23 -25.75
CA LEU A 35 -17.45 -1.11 -25.60
C LEU A 35 -18.63 -0.37 -25.00
N TYR A 36 -18.41 0.44 -23.98
CA TYR A 36 -19.44 1.27 -23.36
C TYR A 36 -20.05 2.27 -24.34
N THR A 37 -19.26 2.94 -25.18
CA THR A 37 -19.77 3.91 -26.18
C THR A 37 -20.65 3.25 -27.27
N ASN A 38 -20.40 1.96 -27.56
CA ASN A 38 -21.18 1.22 -28.54
C ASN A 38 -22.50 0.63 -27.97
N SER A 39 -22.59 0.49 -26.67
CA SER A 39 -23.77 -0.06 -25.99
C SER A 39 -24.00 0.66 -24.64
N PRO A 40 -24.38 1.95 -24.66
CA PRO A 40 -24.53 2.72 -23.42
C PRO A 40 -25.78 2.26 -22.68
N GLN A 41 -25.64 1.26 -21.84
CA GLN A 41 -26.64 0.89 -20.85
C GLN A 41 -26.23 1.53 -19.53
N LEU A 42 -26.84 2.67 -19.18
CA LEU A 42 -26.67 3.22 -17.84
C LEU A 42 -27.27 2.21 -16.84
N PRO A 43 -26.51 1.79 -15.83
CA PRO A 43 -27.06 0.93 -14.80
C PRO A 43 -28.28 1.60 -14.18
N TYR A 44 -29.40 0.89 -14.14
CA TYR A 44 -30.60 1.39 -13.47
C TYR A 44 -30.32 1.45 -11.98
N ILE A 45 -30.34 2.64 -11.44
CA ILE A 45 -30.28 2.87 -9.99
C ILE A 45 -31.72 3.10 -9.52
N ASP A 46 -32.24 2.18 -8.72
CA ASP A 46 -33.54 2.37 -8.08
C ASP A 46 -33.47 3.57 -7.13
N PRO A 47 -34.32 4.61 -7.32
CA PRO A 47 -34.34 5.75 -6.43
C PRO A 47 -34.60 5.39 -4.95
N GLN A 48 -35.20 4.22 -4.68
CA GLN A 48 -35.44 3.74 -3.32
C GLN A 48 -34.20 3.14 -2.67
N GLU A 49 -33.16 2.79 -3.43
CA GLU A 49 -31.88 2.26 -2.95
C GLU A 49 -30.88 3.37 -2.59
N VAL A 50 -31.19 4.64 -2.88
CA VAL A 50 -30.33 5.76 -2.49
C VAL A 50 -30.37 5.92 -0.98
N THR A 51 -29.45 5.25 -0.31
CA THR A 51 -29.28 5.38 1.14
C THR A 51 -28.80 6.77 1.51
N SER A 52 -29.27 7.31 2.63
CA SER A 52 -28.79 8.58 3.17
C SER A 52 -27.26 8.52 3.38
N PHE A 53 -26.57 9.63 3.09
CA PHE A 53 -25.13 9.74 3.30
C PHE A 53 -24.77 9.45 4.76
N SER A 54 -23.90 8.46 4.99
CA SER A 54 -23.36 8.12 6.30
C SER A 54 -21.88 8.50 6.37
N LEU A 55 -21.54 9.42 7.27
CA LEU A 55 -20.16 9.85 7.49
C LEU A 55 -19.24 8.67 7.92
N LEU A 56 -19.76 7.74 8.70
CA LEU A 56 -19.02 6.57 9.16
C LEU A 56 -18.69 5.63 7.99
N ASN A 57 -19.67 5.35 7.13
CA ASN A 57 -19.44 4.52 5.94
C ASN A 57 -18.47 5.20 4.97
N PHE A 58 -18.58 6.51 4.80
CA PHE A 58 -17.64 7.29 4.00
C PHE A 58 -16.21 7.22 4.55
N ALA A 59 -16.04 7.41 5.86
CA ALA A 59 -14.73 7.32 6.51
C ALA A 59 -14.12 5.91 6.38
N ASN A 60 -14.93 4.86 6.56
CA ASN A 60 -14.49 3.49 6.35
C ASN A 60 -14.04 3.25 4.90
N SER A 61 -14.80 3.74 3.92
CA SER A 61 -14.42 3.67 2.50
C SER A 61 -13.10 4.38 2.22
N LEU A 62 -12.84 5.53 2.86
CA LEU A 62 -11.56 6.24 2.72
C LEU A 62 -10.38 5.45 3.29
N VAL A 63 -10.56 4.68 4.36
CA VAL A 63 -9.51 3.78 4.87
C VAL A 63 -9.20 2.67 3.85
N TRP A 64 -10.22 2.06 3.25
CA TRP A 64 -10.03 1.09 2.17
C TRP A 64 -9.36 1.68 0.93
N ILE A 65 -9.78 2.89 0.52
CA ILE A 65 -9.15 3.63 -0.57
C ILE A 65 -7.68 3.92 -0.23
N SER A 66 -7.37 4.35 0.99
CA SER A 66 -5.98 4.63 1.40
C SER A 66 -5.09 3.39 1.33
N LEU A 67 -5.65 2.21 1.61
CA LEU A 67 -4.94 0.95 1.44
C LEU A 67 -4.59 0.68 -0.03
N SER A 68 -5.49 1.00 -0.97
CA SER A 68 -5.24 0.87 -2.41
C SER A 68 -4.10 1.79 -2.91
N TYR A 69 -3.87 2.91 -2.23
CA TYR A 69 -2.74 3.81 -2.50
C TYR A 69 -1.48 3.46 -1.69
N SER A 70 -1.50 2.42 -0.88
CA SER A 70 -0.33 2.01 -0.10
C SER A 70 0.80 1.53 -1.01
N GLY A 71 2.06 1.67 -0.55
CA GLY A 71 3.23 1.25 -1.33
C GLY A 71 4.08 2.41 -1.84
N PHE A 72 3.60 3.65 -1.89
CA PHE A 72 4.39 4.83 -2.26
C PHE A 72 5.64 4.98 -1.37
N ASN A 73 5.55 4.59 -0.10
CA ASN A 73 6.64 4.61 0.87
C ASN A 73 7.76 3.61 0.56
N SER A 74 7.52 2.59 -0.29
CA SER A 74 8.52 1.61 -0.67
C SER A 74 9.72 2.25 -1.39
N ALA A 75 9.52 3.34 -2.11
CA ALA A 75 10.59 4.11 -2.74
C ALA A 75 11.58 4.68 -1.70
N ALA A 76 11.12 5.03 -0.50
CA ALA A 76 11.98 5.49 0.58
C ALA A 76 12.90 4.38 1.12
N TYR A 77 12.45 3.11 1.10
CA TYR A 77 13.25 1.98 1.59
C TYR A 77 14.43 1.63 0.69
N VAL A 78 14.35 1.98 -0.59
CA VAL A 78 15.42 1.76 -1.57
C VAL A 78 16.22 3.03 -1.87
N ALA A 79 15.91 4.13 -1.20
CA ALA A 79 16.56 5.43 -1.43
C ALA A 79 18.09 5.39 -1.30
N GLY A 80 18.62 4.54 -0.41
CA GLY A 80 20.07 4.35 -0.25
C GLY A 80 20.77 3.70 -1.44
N GLU A 81 20.03 3.08 -2.36
CA GLU A 81 20.57 2.41 -3.56
C GLU A 81 20.41 3.30 -4.82
N VAL A 82 19.74 4.45 -4.70
CA VAL A 82 19.43 5.34 -5.84
C VAL A 82 20.42 6.48 -5.94
N SER A 83 21.01 6.67 -7.11
CA SER A 83 21.84 7.85 -7.39
C SER A 83 20.98 9.12 -7.34
N ASN A 84 21.48 10.16 -6.65
CA ASN A 84 20.76 11.43 -6.46
C ASN A 84 19.36 11.26 -5.82
N ALA A 85 19.26 10.41 -4.80
CA ALA A 85 18.01 10.04 -4.14
C ALA A 85 17.18 11.25 -3.67
N LYS A 86 17.82 12.35 -3.24
CA LYS A 86 17.14 13.57 -2.77
C LYS A 86 16.20 14.20 -3.82
N VAL A 87 16.46 13.96 -5.09
CA VAL A 87 15.66 14.50 -6.22
C VAL A 87 14.82 13.41 -6.88
N VAL A 88 15.43 12.25 -7.13
CA VAL A 88 14.81 11.15 -7.88
C VAL A 88 13.68 10.50 -7.09
N VAL A 89 13.90 10.21 -5.79
CA VAL A 89 12.91 9.53 -4.97
C VAL A 89 11.62 10.36 -4.78
N PRO A 90 11.66 11.64 -4.38
CA PRO A 90 10.43 12.43 -4.25
C PRO A 90 9.68 12.59 -5.57
N ARG A 91 10.38 12.80 -6.69
CA ARG A 91 9.74 12.89 -8.02
C ARG A 91 9.07 11.58 -8.42
N GLY A 92 9.76 10.46 -8.20
CA GLY A 92 9.20 9.13 -8.46
C GLY A 92 7.96 8.85 -7.63
N MET A 93 7.96 9.22 -6.35
CA MET A 93 6.79 9.08 -5.47
C MET A 93 5.61 9.93 -5.95
N ILE A 94 5.83 11.19 -6.32
CA ILE A 94 4.77 12.09 -6.80
C ILE A 94 4.20 11.57 -8.13
N LEU A 95 5.04 11.29 -9.11
CA LEU A 95 4.59 10.79 -10.42
C LEU A 95 3.89 9.44 -10.32
N GLY A 96 4.43 8.53 -9.52
CA GLY A 96 3.80 7.23 -9.26
C GLY A 96 2.44 7.37 -8.60
N THR A 97 2.30 8.26 -7.61
CA THR A 97 1.01 8.53 -6.96
C THR A 97 -0.01 9.13 -7.92
N LEU A 98 0.39 10.12 -8.73
CA LEU A 98 -0.49 10.73 -9.74
C LEU A 98 -0.96 9.71 -10.78
N LEU A 99 -0.06 8.85 -11.26
CA LEU A 99 -0.41 7.77 -12.18
C LEU A 99 -1.40 6.79 -11.53
N THR A 100 -1.16 6.42 -10.27
CA THR A 100 -2.07 5.55 -9.50
C THR A 100 -3.45 6.18 -9.34
N ILE A 101 -3.53 7.48 -9.02
CA ILE A 101 -4.80 8.22 -8.93
C ILE A 101 -5.56 8.11 -10.26
N PHE A 102 -4.90 8.41 -11.37
CA PHE A 102 -5.52 8.35 -12.69
C PHE A 102 -6.07 6.94 -13.00
N ILE A 103 -5.26 5.90 -12.78
CA ILE A 103 -5.65 4.50 -13.02
C ILE A 103 -6.81 4.10 -12.11
N CYS A 104 -6.75 4.42 -10.81
CA CYS A 104 -7.81 4.07 -9.86
C CYS A 104 -9.13 4.76 -10.20
N VAL A 105 -9.10 6.05 -10.57
CA VAL A 105 -10.31 6.78 -10.98
C VAL A 105 -10.90 6.18 -12.25
N ALA A 106 -10.06 5.88 -13.25
CA ALA A 106 -10.52 5.29 -14.51
C ALA A 106 -11.10 3.88 -14.29
N LEU A 107 -10.45 3.03 -13.49
CA LEU A 107 -10.96 1.69 -13.15
C LEU A 107 -12.29 1.77 -12.40
N ASN A 108 -12.41 2.66 -11.41
CA ASN A 108 -13.66 2.84 -10.69
C ASN A 108 -14.79 3.36 -11.61
N ALA A 109 -14.48 4.27 -12.52
CA ALA A 109 -15.46 4.72 -13.51
C ALA A 109 -15.97 3.54 -14.36
N VAL A 110 -15.06 2.71 -14.89
CA VAL A 110 -15.45 1.51 -15.65
C VAL A 110 -16.34 0.58 -14.80
N ILE A 111 -15.97 0.31 -13.56
CA ILE A 111 -16.74 -0.57 -12.67
C ILE A 111 -18.14 0.00 -12.40
N VAL A 112 -18.24 1.27 -12.04
CA VAL A 112 -19.52 1.93 -11.69
C VAL A 112 -20.47 1.98 -12.89
N TYR A 113 -19.93 2.13 -14.11
CA TYR A 113 -20.74 2.19 -15.33
C TYR A 113 -20.95 0.84 -16.00
N SER A 114 -20.36 -0.25 -15.49
CA SER A 114 -20.47 -1.58 -16.12
C SER A 114 -21.72 -2.34 -15.74
N ASP A 115 -22.19 -2.22 -14.48
CA ASP A 115 -23.31 -2.97 -13.96
C ASP A 115 -23.98 -2.23 -12.79
N ALA A 116 -25.19 -2.67 -12.39
CA ALA A 116 -25.91 -2.07 -11.28
C ALA A 116 -25.14 -2.24 -9.94
N PRO A 117 -25.12 -1.23 -9.06
CA PRO A 117 -24.42 -1.30 -7.78
C PRO A 117 -24.83 -2.50 -6.91
N THR A 118 -26.07 -2.94 -7.00
CA THR A 118 -26.61 -4.12 -6.31
C THR A 118 -25.93 -5.42 -6.71
N ASN A 119 -25.57 -5.57 -7.98
CA ASN A 119 -24.88 -6.76 -8.50
C ASN A 119 -23.40 -6.77 -8.13
N LEU A 120 -22.80 -5.59 -7.95
CA LEU A 120 -21.39 -5.43 -7.64
C LEU A 120 -21.12 -5.40 -6.12
N SER A 121 -22.11 -4.98 -5.33
CA SER A 121 -21.92 -4.80 -3.88
C SER A 121 -21.68 -6.13 -3.17
N GLY A 122 -20.64 -6.17 -2.34
CA GLY A 122 -20.28 -7.35 -1.54
C GLY A 122 -19.55 -8.45 -2.31
N GLN A 123 -19.38 -8.31 -3.62
CA GLN A 123 -18.64 -9.28 -4.43
C GLN A 123 -17.13 -9.16 -4.24
N ALA A 124 -16.43 -10.30 -4.19
CA ALA A 124 -14.96 -10.32 -4.09
C ALA A 124 -14.28 -10.01 -5.43
N GLU A 125 -14.94 -10.34 -6.55
CA GLU A 125 -14.38 -10.29 -7.91
C GLU A 125 -15.01 -9.19 -8.77
N ILE A 126 -15.22 -8.00 -8.18
CA ILE A 126 -15.92 -6.88 -8.83
C ILE A 126 -15.38 -6.56 -10.21
N ALA A 127 -14.05 -6.52 -10.38
CA ALA A 127 -13.43 -6.21 -11.68
C ALA A 127 -13.68 -7.27 -12.75
N ALA A 128 -13.74 -8.55 -12.36
CA ALA A 128 -14.05 -9.64 -13.27
C ALA A 128 -15.52 -9.62 -13.69
N ILE A 129 -16.44 -9.33 -12.77
CA ILE A 129 -17.88 -9.17 -13.06
C ILE A 129 -18.11 -7.98 -13.97
N ALA A 130 -17.48 -6.84 -13.70
CA ALA A 130 -17.54 -5.65 -14.56
C ALA A 130 -17.02 -5.93 -15.98
N ALA A 131 -15.97 -6.72 -16.11
CA ALA A 131 -15.45 -7.12 -17.42
C ALA A 131 -16.40 -8.06 -18.15
N GLU A 132 -17.07 -8.96 -17.41
CA GLU A 132 -18.06 -9.88 -18.01
C GLU A 132 -19.27 -9.14 -18.57
N SER A 133 -19.80 -8.15 -17.85
CA SER A 133 -20.93 -7.36 -18.32
C SER A 133 -20.61 -6.52 -19.56
N LEU A 134 -19.37 -6.08 -19.73
CA LEU A 134 -18.94 -5.27 -20.88
C LEU A 134 -18.49 -6.10 -22.08
N GLY A 135 -17.79 -7.21 -21.89
CA GLY A 135 -17.14 -7.98 -22.96
C GLY A 135 -17.31 -9.49 -22.85
N GLY A 136 -18.26 -9.96 -22.01
CA GLY A 136 -18.59 -11.36 -21.84
C GLY A 136 -17.49 -12.17 -21.17
N GLN A 137 -17.65 -13.50 -21.21
CA GLN A 137 -16.78 -14.45 -20.50
C GLN A 137 -15.30 -14.38 -20.91
N THR A 138 -15.00 -13.95 -22.12
CA THR A 138 -13.61 -13.79 -22.57
C THR A 138 -12.92 -12.63 -21.85
N ALA A 139 -13.61 -11.49 -21.71
CA ALA A 139 -13.11 -10.32 -20.99
C ALA A 139 -12.90 -10.64 -19.50
N ARG A 140 -13.84 -11.36 -18.88
CA ARG A 140 -13.72 -11.86 -17.50
C ARG A 140 -12.41 -12.64 -17.30
N ARG A 141 -12.18 -13.67 -18.12
CA ARG A 141 -10.97 -14.51 -18.01
C ARG A 141 -9.68 -13.72 -18.20
N LEU A 142 -9.66 -12.76 -19.12
CA LEU A 142 -8.49 -11.90 -19.31
C LEU A 142 -8.21 -11.07 -18.08
N VAL A 143 -9.23 -10.47 -17.47
CA VAL A 143 -9.08 -9.67 -16.23
C VAL A 143 -8.63 -10.54 -15.06
N GLU A 144 -9.18 -11.75 -14.90
CA GLU A 144 -8.75 -12.70 -13.89
C GLU A 144 -7.26 -13.06 -14.01
N ILE A 145 -6.77 -13.30 -15.23
CA ILE A 145 -5.35 -13.56 -15.49
C ILE A 145 -4.51 -12.32 -15.16
N MET A 146 -4.96 -11.12 -15.55
CA MET A 146 -4.26 -9.87 -15.24
C MET A 146 -4.16 -9.65 -13.72
N ILE A 147 -5.23 -9.91 -12.98
CA ILE A 147 -5.24 -9.82 -11.51
C ILE A 147 -4.24 -10.82 -10.92
N ALA A 148 -4.26 -12.08 -11.36
CA ALA A 148 -3.33 -13.10 -10.87
C ALA A 148 -1.86 -12.71 -11.09
N VAL A 149 -1.50 -12.21 -12.29
CA VAL A 149 -0.15 -11.74 -12.59
C VAL A 149 0.22 -10.50 -11.76
N SER A 150 -0.72 -9.57 -11.55
CA SER A 150 -0.52 -8.38 -10.69
C SER A 150 -0.23 -8.78 -9.24
N LEU A 151 -0.97 -9.75 -8.70
CA LEU A 151 -0.74 -10.27 -7.35
C LEU A 151 0.64 -10.92 -7.21
N LEU A 152 1.05 -11.73 -8.18
CA LEU A 152 2.40 -12.33 -8.20
C LEU A 152 3.48 -11.24 -8.23
N THR A 153 3.29 -10.18 -9.00
CA THR A 153 4.20 -9.03 -9.06
C THR A 153 4.29 -8.31 -7.71
N SER A 154 3.14 -8.09 -7.07
CA SER A 154 3.08 -7.46 -5.75
C SER A 154 3.77 -8.30 -4.67
N ILE A 155 3.57 -9.62 -4.67
CA ILE A 155 4.25 -10.55 -3.76
C ILE A 155 5.77 -10.44 -3.93
N THR A 156 6.28 -10.41 -5.17
CA THR A 156 7.72 -10.29 -5.43
C THR A 156 8.28 -8.95 -4.96
N ALA A 157 7.55 -7.85 -5.15
CA ALA A 157 7.94 -6.53 -4.67
C ALA A 157 8.02 -6.48 -3.14
N MET A 158 7.02 -7.02 -2.43
CA MET A 158 7.00 -7.07 -0.98
C MET A 158 8.05 -8.01 -0.41
N ALA A 159 8.32 -9.13 -1.08
CA ALA A 159 9.41 -10.05 -0.72
C ALA A 159 10.80 -9.41 -0.84
N MET A 160 10.95 -8.38 -1.67
CA MET A 160 12.18 -7.57 -1.73
C MET A 160 12.27 -6.50 -0.65
N ALA A 161 11.18 -5.77 -0.43
CA ALA A 161 11.16 -4.61 0.45
C ALA A 161 11.17 -5.00 1.94
N GLY A 162 10.35 -5.97 2.35
CA GLY A 162 10.18 -6.37 3.75
C GLY A 162 11.48 -6.76 4.46
N PRO A 163 12.27 -7.71 3.93
CA PRO A 163 13.52 -8.13 4.58
C PRO A 163 14.55 -7.01 4.75
N ARG A 164 14.54 -6.00 3.88
CA ARG A 164 15.42 -4.83 3.99
C ARG A 164 15.06 -3.96 5.18
N VAL A 165 13.77 -3.79 5.45
CA VAL A 165 13.29 -3.06 6.63
C VAL A 165 13.74 -3.77 7.91
N TYR A 166 13.55 -5.10 8.00
CA TYR A 166 13.99 -5.86 9.16
C TYR A 166 15.52 -5.82 9.35
N ALA A 167 16.27 -5.91 8.25
CA ALA A 167 17.71 -5.80 8.28
C ALA A 167 18.17 -4.43 8.80
N LYS A 168 17.52 -3.35 8.34
CA LYS A 168 17.80 -1.99 8.82
C LYS A 168 17.44 -1.82 10.29
N MET A 169 16.31 -2.34 10.73
CA MET A 169 15.94 -2.33 12.16
C MET A 169 16.96 -3.09 13.02
N ALA A 170 17.56 -4.16 12.50
CA ALA A 170 18.61 -4.89 13.20
C ALA A 170 19.94 -4.13 13.21
N GLU A 171 20.28 -3.36 12.18
CA GLU A 171 21.42 -2.45 12.16
C GLU A 171 21.27 -1.35 13.22
N ASP A 172 20.09 -0.77 13.32
CA ASP A 172 19.74 0.28 14.27
C ASP A 172 19.57 -0.25 15.72
N GLY A 173 19.66 -1.60 15.89
CA GLY A 173 19.60 -2.26 17.21
C GLY A 173 18.18 -2.53 17.71
N ALA A 174 17.13 -2.28 16.89
CA ALA A 174 15.74 -2.57 17.24
C ALA A 174 15.37 -4.05 17.07
N LEU A 175 16.15 -4.81 16.32
CA LEU A 175 16.02 -6.27 16.18
C LEU A 175 17.34 -6.99 16.49
N PRO A 176 17.31 -8.30 16.80
CA PRO A 176 18.51 -9.10 17.03
C PRO A 176 19.48 -9.06 15.83
N LYS A 177 20.78 -9.10 16.13
CA LYS A 177 21.85 -9.04 15.10
C LYS A 177 21.76 -10.13 14.03
N LEU A 178 21.03 -11.21 14.30
CA LEU A 178 20.75 -12.29 13.37
C LEU A 178 20.11 -11.80 12.05
N PHE A 179 19.29 -10.74 12.14
CA PHE A 179 18.55 -10.18 11.01
C PHE A 179 19.34 -9.14 10.21
N ARG A 180 20.57 -8.81 10.61
CA ARG A 180 21.45 -7.88 9.86
C ARG A 180 21.76 -8.41 8.47
N ALA A 181 21.75 -7.52 7.49
CA ALA A 181 22.29 -7.82 6.18
C ALA A 181 23.81 -8.02 6.28
N LYS A 182 24.32 -9.09 5.65
CA LYS A 182 25.77 -9.26 5.44
C LYS A 182 26.14 -8.65 4.10
N LEU A 183 27.33 -8.05 4.01
CA LEU A 183 27.84 -7.47 2.76
C LEU A 183 27.71 -8.51 1.63
N ASN A 184 27.05 -8.13 0.54
CA ASN A 184 26.80 -8.97 -0.65
C ASN A 184 25.90 -10.21 -0.46
N ASN A 185 25.23 -10.38 0.67
CA ASN A 185 24.30 -11.49 0.87
C ASN A 185 22.91 -10.97 1.26
N PRO A 186 21.85 -11.55 0.69
CA PRO A 186 20.47 -11.21 1.10
C PRO A 186 20.26 -11.57 2.58
N PRO A 187 19.43 -10.83 3.32
CA PRO A 187 19.18 -11.07 4.74
C PRO A 187 18.28 -12.30 4.93
N ARG A 188 18.88 -13.51 4.83
CA ARG A 188 18.15 -14.79 4.85
C ARG A 188 17.25 -14.96 6.05
N ALA A 189 17.71 -14.58 7.25
CA ALA A 189 16.91 -14.67 8.47
C ALA A 189 15.65 -13.78 8.40
N SER A 190 15.77 -12.59 7.83
CA SER A 190 14.64 -11.67 7.62
C SER A 190 13.64 -12.23 6.60
N ILE A 191 14.13 -12.87 5.54
CA ILE A 191 13.27 -13.53 4.53
C ILE A 191 12.51 -14.70 5.17
N ILE A 192 13.20 -15.55 5.94
CA ILE A 192 12.55 -16.67 6.65
C ILE A 192 11.51 -16.17 7.63
N LEU A 193 11.82 -15.14 8.41
CA LEU A 193 10.86 -14.54 9.34
C LEU A 193 9.60 -14.05 8.60
N GLN A 194 9.76 -13.35 7.49
CA GLN A 194 8.63 -12.88 6.68
C GLN A 194 7.77 -14.04 6.18
N VAL A 195 8.38 -15.10 5.66
CA VAL A 195 7.66 -16.28 5.16
C VAL A 195 6.89 -16.97 6.28
N VAL A 196 7.52 -17.17 7.44
CA VAL A 196 6.86 -17.81 8.60
C VAL A 196 5.67 -17.00 9.08
N ILE A 197 5.83 -15.67 9.23
CA ILE A 197 4.73 -14.79 9.64
C ILE A 197 3.60 -14.80 8.59
N SER A 198 3.93 -14.74 7.29
CA SER A 198 2.93 -14.77 6.22
C SER A 198 2.12 -16.07 6.23
N ILE A 199 2.78 -17.21 6.36
CA ILE A 199 2.09 -18.52 6.45
C ILE A 199 1.19 -18.56 7.69
N ALA A 200 1.69 -18.13 8.86
CA ALA A 200 0.93 -18.11 10.09
C ALA A 200 -0.34 -17.26 9.97
N LEU A 201 -0.24 -16.07 9.36
CA LEU A 201 -1.37 -15.17 9.15
C LEU A 201 -2.41 -15.75 8.18
N ILE A 202 -1.97 -16.37 7.09
CA ILE A 202 -2.88 -17.03 6.11
C ILE A 202 -3.66 -18.18 6.77
N MET A 203 -3.05 -18.87 7.74
CA MET A 203 -3.71 -19.98 8.43
C MET A 203 -4.73 -19.55 9.47
N VAL A 204 -4.66 -18.31 9.97
CA VAL A 204 -5.44 -17.86 11.15
C VAL A 204 -6.48 -16.81 10.80
N ALA A 205 -6.25 -15.99 9.78
CA ALA A 205 -7.09 -14.82 9.50
C ALA A 205 -7.67 -14.85 8.09
N ASP A 206 -8.90 -14.34 7.97
CA ASP A 206 -9.58 -14.17 6.69
C ASP A 206 -9.01 -12.95 5.95
N LEU A 207 -9.03 -12.97 4.61
CA LEU A 207 -8.48 -11.92 3.76
C LEU A 207 -9.07 -10.54 4.10
N ARG A 208 -10.40 -10.49 4.30
CA ARG A 208 -11.11 -9.24 4.60
C ARG A 208 -10.68 -8.65 5.95
N GLU A 209 -10.52 -9.51 6.96
CA GLU A 209 -10.07 -9.10 8.29
C GLU A 209 -8.63 -8.58 8.24
N LEU A 210 -7.74 -9.28 7.51
CA LEU A 210 -6.35 -8.85 7.32
C LEU A 210 -6.25 -7.49 6.62
N LEU A 211 -7.03 -7.27 5.57
CA LEU A 211 -7.01 -6.00 4.84
C LEU A 211 -7.55 -4.85 5.71
N SER A 212 -8.62 -5.07 6.45
CA SER A 212 -9.18 -4.07 7.36
C SER A 212 -8.19 -3.70 8.46
N TYR A 213 -7.56 -4.69 9.09
CA TYR A 213 -6.52 -4.48 10.09
C TYR A 213 -5.32 -3.71 9.52
N LEU A 214 -4.85 -4.09 8.32
CA LEU A 214 -3.75 -3.41 7.65
C LEU A 214 -4.10 -1.96 7.33
N GLY A 215 -5.31 -1.67 6.88
CA GLY A 215 -5.75 -0.31 6.55
C GLY A 215 -5.59 0.65 7.74
N ILE A 216 -6.10 0.30 8.90
CA ILE A 216 -5.98 1.12 10.12
C ILE A 216 -4.54 1.17 10.63
N THR A 217 -3.87 0.01 10.70
CA THR A 217 -2.51 -0.08 11.24
C THR A 217 -1.52 0.73 10.42
N LEU A 218 -1.54 0.59 9.08
CA LEU A 218 -0.67 1.35 8.19
C LEU A 218 -0.97 2.85 8.24
N SER A 219 -2.24 3.24 8.29
CA SER A 219 -2.63 4.64 8.41
C SER A 219 -2.06 5.27 9.67
N LEU A 220 -2.18 4.60 10.82
CA LEU A 220 -1.63 5.09 12.08
C LEU A 220 -0.09 5.12 12.07
N CYS A 221 0.56 4.09 11.55
CA CYS A 221 2.01 4.08 11.41
C CYS A 221 2.53 5.20 10.52
N LEU A 222 1.85 5.48 9.41
CA LEU A 222 2.18 6.60 8.52
C LEU A 222 1.96 7.94 9.20
N ALA A 223 0.84 8.12 9.93
CA ALA A 223 0.58 9.33 10.69
C ALA A 223 1.68 9.58 11.75
N LEU A 224 2.10 8.55 12.47
CA LEU A 224 3.21 8.63 13.43
C LEU A 224 4.54 8.96 12.76
N ALA A 225 4.83 8.34 11.62
CA ALA A 225 6.05 8.62 10.86
C ALA A 225 6.09 10.07 10.39
N VAL A 226 4.99 10.60 9.84
CA VAL A 226 4.90 12.00 9.41
C VAL A 226 4.92 12.95 10.60
N SER A 227 4.30 12.59 11.74
CA SER A 227 4.35 13.39 12.98
C SER A 227 5.77 13.55 13.50
N SER A 228 6.68 12.61 13.23
CA SER A 228 8.09 12.73 13.61
C SER A 228 8.79 13.94 13.00
N LEU A 229 8.30 14.47 11.86
CA LEU A 229 8.82 15.68 11.23
C LEU A 229 8.68 16.91 12.13
N PHE A 230 7.55 17.02 12.87
CA PHE A 230 7.32 18.13 13.79
C PHE A 230 8.28 18.07 14.98
N ILE A 231 8.54 16.87 15.51
CA ILE A 231 9.49 16.67 16.61
C ILE A 231 10.92 17.03 16.16
N ARG A 232 11.31 16.63 14.96
CA ARG A 232 12.62 16.96 14.39
C ARG A 232 12.79 18.46 14.18
N HIS A 233 11.77 19.13 13.67
CA HIS A 233 11.78 20.58 13.50
C HIS A 233 11.94 21.29 14.86
N TRP A 234 11.21 20.85 15.88
CA TRP A 234 11.30 21.41 17.23
C TRP A 234 12.68 21.24 17.87
N ARG A 235 13.40 20.19 17.48
CA ARG A 235 14.78 19.91 17.94
C ARG A 235 15.86 20.58 17.09
N ASN A 236 15.53 21.57 16.28
CA ASN A 236 16.46 22.30 15.39
C ASN A 236 17.28 21.37 14.46
N ALA A 237 16.76 20.21 14.10
CA ALA A 237 17.36 19.40 13.06
C ALA A 237 17.05 20.03 11.70
N GLU A 238 18.07 20.19 10.84
CA GLU A 238 17.89 20.69 9.49
C GLU A 238 16.91 19.78 8.73
N ILE A 239 15.70 20.29 8.49
CA ILE A 239 14.71 19.64 7.65
C ILE A 239 14.71 20.41 6.34
N PRO A 240 14.84 19.75 5.17
CA PRO A 240 14.62 20.40 3.89
C PRO A 240 13.19 20.93 3.87
N THR A 241 13.01 22.22 4.01
CA THR A 241 11.70 22.85 4.10
C THR A 241 11.06 22.90 2.73
N SER A 242 10.08 22.04 2.51
CA SER A 242 9.11 22.23 1.43
C SER A 242 8.32 23.51 1.69
N LYS A 243 7.96 24.26 0.63
CA LYS A 243 7.09 25.44 0.72
C LYS A 243 5.76 25.18 1.43
N TRP A 244 5.33 23.92 1.46
CA TRP A 244 4.07 23.46 2.06
C TRP A 244 4.21 23.00 3.52
N TYR A 245 5.41 23.07 4.08
CA TYR A 245 5.60 22.80 5.50
C TYR A 245 5.20 24.01 6.35
N PRO A 246 4.50 23.87 7.48
CA PRO A 246 4.04 22.62 8.13
C PRO A 246 2.62 22.17 7.72
N ILE A 247 1.95 22.87 6.79
CA ILE A 247 0.52 22.70 6.49
C ILE A 247 0.22 21.31 5.92
N ALA A 248 0.96 20.87 4.90
CA ALA A 248 0.68 19.58 4.25
C ALA A 248 0.85 18.38 5.21
N PRO A 249 1.95 18.24 5.98
CA PRO A 249 2.08 17.20 6.98
C PRO A 249 1.00 17.26 8.07
N PHE A 250 0.60 18.47 8.49
CA PHE A 250 -0.45 18.65 9.49
C PHE A 250 -1.80 18.15 8.99
N ILE A 251 -2.22 18.57 7.79
CA ILE A 251 -3.49 18.10 7.18
C ILE A 251 -3.45 16.58 7.02
N PHE A 252 -2.34 16.02 6.55
CA PHE A 252 -2.19 14.58 6.38
C PHE A 252 -2.37 13.83 7.71
N VAL A 253 -1.69 14.24 8.77
CA VAL A 253 -1.78 13.58 10.09
C VAL A 253 -3.18 13.68 10.65
N VAL A 254 -3.77 14.88 10.65
CA VAL A 254 -5.12 15.10 11.19
C VAL A 254 -6.16 14.29 10.43
N SER A 255 -6.18 14.38 9.10
CA SER A 255 -7.14 13.63 8.28
C SER A 255 -6.99 12.13 8.45
N THR A 256 -5.75 11.61 8.43
CA THR A 256 -5.49 10.18 8.59
C THR A 256 -5.94 9.66 9.96
N VAL A 257 -5.65 10.40 11.03
CA VAL A 257 -6.07 10.03 12.39
C VAL A 257 -7.60 10.09 12.52
N VAL A 258 -8.24 11.13 12.00
CA VAL A 258 -9.70 11.27 12.04
C VAL A 258 -10.38 10.11 11.31
N PHE A 259 -9.94 9.78 10.09
CA PHE A 259 -10.52 8.67 9.33
C PHE A 259 -10.25 7.32 9.98
N ALA A 260 -9.07 7.09 10.54
CA ALA A 260 -8.77 5.88 11.28
C ALA A 260 -9.65 5.72 12.54
N LEU A 261 -9.89 6.81 13.27
CA LEU A 261 -10.78 6.80 14.44
C LEU A 261 -12.24 6.53 14.05
N LEU A 262 -12.75 7.19 13.00
CA LEU A 262 -14.12 6.95 12.52
C LEU A 262 -14.29 5.51 12.02
N SER A 263 -13.31 4.96 11.34
CA SER A 263 -13.32 3.54 10.92
C SER A 263 -13.27 2.60 12.11
N ALA A 264 -12.48 2.91 13.14
CA ALA A 264 -12.40 2.12 14.37
C ALA A 264 -13.73 2.10 15.16
N ILE A 265 -14.49 3.20 15.12
CA ILE A 265 -15.84 3.25 15.71
C ILE A 265 -16.81 2.35 14.95
N ASN A 266 -16.67 2.27 13.63
CA ASN A 266 -17.52 1.45 12.78
C ASN A 266 -17.26 -0.05 12.96
N ASP A 267 -16.01 -0.46 13.21
CA ASP A 267 -15.62 -1.86 13.48
C ASP A 267 -14.60 -1.95 14.62
N ILE A 268 -15.12 -2.09 15.83
CA ILE A 268 -14.31 -2.17 17.06
C ILE A 268 -13.38 -3.39 17.10
N ARG A 269 -13.68 -4.46 16.35
CA ARG A 269 -12.85 -5.68 16.33
C ARG A 269 -11.44 -5.39 15.83
N GLN A 270 -11.29 -4.45 14.90
CA GLN A 270 -10.00 -4.03 14.34
C GLN A 270 -9.12 -3.36 15.41
N VAL A 271 -9.72 -2.65 16.36
CA VAL A 271 -9.01 -2.04 17.48
C VAL A 271 -8.43 -3.11 18.42
N TYR A 272 -9.19 -4.19 18.67
CA TYR A 272 -8.68 -5.29 19.50
C TYR A 272 -7.46 -5.98 18.89
N ALA A 273 -7.36 -6.06 17.57
CA ALA A 273 -6.18 -6.59 16.89
C ALA A 273 -4.98 -5.61 16.92
N LEU A 274 -5.24 -4.30 16.94
CA LEU A 274 -4.21 -3.26 16.97
C LEU A 274 -3.48 -3.20 18.33
N ILE A 275 -4.21 -3.36 19.43
CA ILE A 275 -3.64 -3.27 20.80
C ILE A 275 -2.49 -4.26 21.01
N PRO A 276 -2.63 -5.59 20.77
CA PRO A 276 -1.51 -6.51 20.95
C PRO A 276 -0.34 -6.20 20.00
N THR A 277 -0.60 -5.73 18.78
CA THR A 277 0.46 -5.36 17.84
C THR A 277 1.31 -4.20 18.35
N ILE A 278 0.68 -3.14 18.83
CA ILE A 278 1.39 -2.01 19.45
C ILE A 278 2.08 -2.47 20.72
N GLY A 279 1.42 -3.27 21.57
CA GLY A 279 1.98 -3.82 22.80
C GLY A 279 3.25 -4.64 22.54
N ILE A 280 3.21 -5.55 21.58
CA ILE A 280 4.39 -6.34 21.16
C ILE A 280 5.50 -5.42 20.65
N GLY A 281 5.17 -4.41 19.86
CA GLY A 281 6.14 -3.42 19.35
C GLY A 281 6.82 -2.64 20.48
N VAL A 282 6.05 -2.17 21.45
CA VAL A 282 6.57 -1.45 22.63
C VAL A 282 7.46 -2.36 23.49
N VAL A 283 7.02 -3.58 23.76
CA VAL A 283 7.81 -4.56 24.53
C VAL A 283 9.12 -4.89 23.80
N ALA A 284 9.06 -5.16 22.49
CA ALA A 284 10.25 -5.40 21.69
C ALA A 284 11.23 -4.21 21.72
N TYR A 285 10.72 -2.98 21.64
CA TYR A 285 11.53 -1.77 21.74
C TYR A 285 12.19 -1.62 23.11
N LEU A 286 11.44 -1.86 24.20
CA LEU A 286 11.98 -1.79 25.57
C LEU A 286 13.05 -2.84 25.84
N ILE A 287 12.90 -4.06 25.28
CA ILE A 287 13.89 -5.13 25.40
C ILE A 287 15.14 -4.81 24.57
N ALA A 288 14.95 -4.37 23.33
CA ALA A 288 16.06 -4.07 22.42
C ALA A 288 16.89 -2.87 22.89
N LYS A 289 16.29 -1.90 23.63
CA LYS A 289 16.94 -0.65 24.08
C LYS A 289 17.88 -0.10 23.00
N PRO A 290 17.38 0.21 21.79
CA PRO A 290 18.24 0.63 20.70
C PRO A 290 19.05 1.84 21.15
N LYS A 291 20.38 1.74 21.10
CA LYS A 291 21.27 2.87 21.31
C LYS A 291 21.15 3.77 20.08
N ILE A 292 20.15 4.63 20.06
CA ILE A 292 19.99 5.64 19.03
C ILE A 292 21.18 6.59 19.16
N LYS A 293 22.25 6.33 18.43
CA LYS A 293 23.31 7.30 18.20
C LYS A 293 22.69 8.39 17.31
N ILE A 294 22.21 9.45 17.93
CA ILE A 294 21.89 10.68 17.21
C ILE A 294 23.23 11.23 16.75
N ASN A 295 23.63 10.89 15.52
CA ASN A 295 24.77 11.52 14.89
C ASN A 295 24.39 12.99 14.68
N ARG A 296 25.03 13.90 15.41
CA ARG A 296 24.83 15.36 15.31
C ARG A 296 25.33 15.93 13.97
N THR A 297 26.01 15.14 13.17
CA THR A 297 26.40 15.47 11.79
C THR A 297 25.35 14.88 10.85
N GLY A 298 24.55 15.73 10.20
CA GLY A 298 23.40 15.41 9.35
C GLY A 298 23.69 14.63 8.06
N THR A 299 24.52 13.60 8.14
CA THR A 299 24.73 12.63 7.06
C THR A 299 24.04 11.32 7.42
N ILE A 300 22.93 11.06 6.72
CA ILE A 300 22.38 9.70 6.56
C ILE A 300 23.17 9.01 5.46
#